data_6d345fe8cd9a7ec57619330cc7bcf7fa
#
_entry.id   6d345fe8cd9a7ec57619330cc7bcf7fa
#
_cell.length_a   1.000
_cell.length_b   1.000
_cell.length_c   1.000
_cell.angle_alpha   90.00
_cell.angle_beta   90.00
_cell.angle_gamma   90.00
#
_symmetry.space_group_name_H-M   'P 1'
#
loop_
_entity.id
_entity.type
_entity.pdbx_description
1 polymer ?
#
loop_
_entity_poly.entity_id
_entity_poly.type
_entity_poly.pdbx_seq_one_letter_code
_entity_poly.pdbx_strand_id
1 'polypeptide(L)' 'MTKKEALRDFLKNVWPNSKYKDAVAKCEAWNNYTDILCKNGDITITQYESWTNPF' A
#
# COMPACT_ATOMS: atom_id res chain seq x y z
N MET A 1 -0.66 1.83 -12.35
CA MET A 1 0.00 0.86 -11.45
C MET A 1 -0.97 -0.26 -11.09
N THR A 2 -0.51 -1.51 -11.13
CA THR A 2 -1.33 -2.65 -10.72
C THR A 2 -1.14 -2.94 -9.24
N LYS A 3 -2.07 -3.70 -8.65
CA LYS A 3 -1.96 -4.11 -7.25
C LYS A 3 -0.65 -4.89 -7.01
N LYS A 4 -0.29 -5.76 -7.95
CA LYS A 4 0.94 -6.55 -7.86
C LYS A 4 2.18 -5.68 -7.82
N GLU A 5 2.23 -4.66 -8.66
CA GLU A 5 3.32 -3.70 -8.68
C GLU A 5 3.38 -2.90 -7.39
N ALA A 6 2.22 -2.42 -6.92
CA ALA A 6 2.12 -1.67 -5.68
C ALA A 6 2.56 -2.50 -4.48
N LEU A 7 2.14 -3.77 -4.42
CA LEU A 7 2.51 -4.67 -3.34
C LEU A 7 4.02 -4.92 -3.32
N ARG A 8 4.60 -5.14 -4.49
CA ARG A 8 6.04 -5.34 -4.62
C ARG A 8 6.82 -4.11 -4.15
N ASP A 9 6.42 -2.93 -4.60
CA ASP A 9 7.05 -1.68 -4.22
C ASP A 9 6.92 -1.43 -2.71
N PHE A 10 5.74 -1.67 -2.16
CA PHE A 10 5.50 -1.53 -0.74
C PHE A 10 6.42 -2.42 0.08
N LEU A 11 6.49 -3.69 -0.25
CA LEU A 11 7.31 -4.66 0.48
C LEU A 11 8.81 -4.40 0.34
N LYS A 12 9.22 -3.77 -0.76
CA LYS A 12 10.62 -3.49 -1.03
C LYS A 12 11.09 -2.15 -0.45
N ASN A 13 10.27 -1.11 -0.57
CA ASN A 13 10.70 0.25 -0.30
C ASN A 13 10.03 0.90 0.92
N VAL A 14 8.83 0.47 1.27
CA VAL A 14 8.06 1.08 2.36
C VAL A 14 8.19 0.28 3.64
N TRP A 15 7.88 -1.01 3.58
CA TRP A 15 7.87 -1.87 4.76
C TRP A 15 9.23 -2.05 5.43
N PRO A 16 10.35 -2.22 4.70
CA PRO A 16 11.66 -2.38 5.36
C PRO A 16 12.07 -1.17 6.19
N ASN A 17 11.53 -0.01 5.88
CA ASN A 17 11.79 1.23 6.61
C ASN A 17 10.78 1.48 7.73
N SER A 18 9.83 0.58 7.92
CA SER A 18 8.82 0.74 8.94
C SER A 18 9.40 0.53 10.33
N LYS A 19 8.99 1.38 11.26
CA LYS A 19 9.41 1.32 12.65
C LYS A 19 8.77 0.14 13.38
N TYR A 20 7.55 -0.22 12.99
CA TYR A 20 6.79 -1.29 13.60
C TYR A 20 6.66 -2.47 12.65
N LYS A 21 6.87 -3.68 13.14
CA LYS A 21 6.96 -4.90 12.34
C LYS A 21 5.83 -5.90 12.61
N ASP A 22 4.73 -5.48 13.22
CA ASP A 22 3.60 -6.38 13.45
C ASP A 22 2.56 -6.31 12.32
N ALA A 23 1.61 -7.24 12.32
CA ALA A 23 0.60 -7.36 11.27
C ALA A 23 -0.33 -6.14 11.21
N VAL A 24 -0.67 -5.56 12.37
CA VAL A 24 -1.52 -4.37 12.43
C VAL A 24 -0.82 -3.17 11.82
N ALA A 25 0.45 -2.97 12.16
CA ALA A 25 1.24 -1.88 11.59
C ALA A 25 1.40 -2.05 10.08
N LYS A 26 1.56 -3.27 9.60
CA LYS A 26 1.69 -3.56 8.18
C LYS A 26 0.41 -3.22 7.43
N CYS A 27 -0.74 -3.58 8.00
CA CYS A 27 -2.04 -3.26 7.43
C CYS A 27 -2.25 -1.75 7.32
N GLU A 28 -1.95 -1.02 8.39
CA GLU A 28 -2.07 0.44 8.41
C GLU A 28 -1.11 1.10 7.43
N ALA A 29 0.12 0.63 7.36
CA ALA A 29 1.11 1.14 6.44
C ALA A 29 0.67 0.96 4.98
N TRP A 30 0.08 -0.19 4.65
CA TRP A 30 -0.47 -0.45 3.33
C TRP A 30 -1.60 0.52 2.99
N ASN A 31 -2.50 0.75 3.94
CA ASN A 31 -3.61 1.68 3.73
C ASN A 31 -3.10 3.10 3.48
N ASN A 32 -2.11 3.55 4.23
CA ASN A 32 -1.50 4.87 4.04
C ASN A 32 -0.79 4.96 2.70
N TYR A 33 -0.08 3.92 2.31
CA TYR A 33 0.63 3.86 1.04
C TYR A 33 -0.33 3.97 -0.14
N THR A 34 -1.41 3.19 -0.14
CA THR A 34 -2.40 3.24 -1.22
C THR A 34 -3.14 4.56 -1.26
N ASP A 35 -3.40 5.18 -0.11
CA ASP A 35 -4.01 6.49 -0.05
C ASP A 35 -3.13 7.54 -0.74
N ILE A 36 -1.83 7.50 -0.49
CA ILE A 36 -0.87 8.40 -1.13
C ILE A 36 -0.84 8.16 -2.65
N LEU A 37 -0.84 6.91 -3.09
CA LEU A 37 -0.86 6.57 -4.51
C LEU A 37 -2.11 7.14 -5.18
N CYS A 38 -3.25 7.05 -4.52
CA CYS A 38 -4.50 7.58 -5.05
C CYS A 38 -4.44 9.11 -5.14
N LYS A 39 -3.95 9.78 -4.12
CA LYS A 39 -3.82 11.23 -4.10
C LYS A 39 -2.87 11.75 -5.17
N ASN A 40 -1.81 11.01 -5.47
CA ASN A 40 -0.83 11.37 -6.48
C ASN A 40 -1.26 11.00 -7.91
N GLY A 41 -2.37 10.27 -8.05
CA GLY A 41 -2.87 9.85 -9.36
C GLY A 41 -2.19 8.61 -9.92
N ASP A 42 -1.39 7.91 -9.12
CA ASP A 42 -0.73 6.67 -9.54
C ASP A 42 -1.72 5.51 -9.65
N ILE A 43 -2.80 5.57 -8.89
CA ILE A 43 -3.92 4.65 -8.99
C ILE A 43 -5.23 5.45 -9.00
N THR A 44 -6.27 4.84 -9.56
CA THR A 44 -7.60 5.48 -9.58
C THR A 44 -8.34 5.21 -8.27
N ILE A 45 -9.39 5.99 -8.03
CA ILE A 45 -10.28 5.76 -6.89
C ILE A 45 -10.91 4.37 -6.98
N THR A 46 -11.26 3.92 -8.20
CA THR A 46 -11.78 2.58 -8.44
C THR A 46 -10.78 1.51 -8.02
N GLN A 47 -9.52 1.68 -8.37
CA GLN A 47 -8.45 0.76 -7.96
C GLN A 47 -8.29 0.76 -6.44
N TYR A 48 -8.27 1.94 -5.84
CA TYR A 48 -8.12 2.10 -4.40
C TYR A 48 -9.23 1.37 -3.63
N GLU A 49 -10.47 1.51 -4.10
CA GLU A 49 -11.62 0.87 -3.48
C GLU A 49 -11.68 -0.64 -3.75
N SER A 50 -11.21 -1.07 -4.92
CA SER A 50 -11.25 -2.47 -5.34
C SER A 50 -10.17 -3.32 -4.70
N TRP A 51 -9.04 -2.73 -4.35
CA TRP A 51 -7.92 -3.48 -3.80
C TRP A 51 -8.20 -3.90 -2.37
N THR A 52 -8.28 -5.21 -2.16
CA THR A 52 -8.38 -5.78 -0.82
C THR A 52 -7.03 -5.65 -0.14
N ASN A 53 -7.04 -5.30 1.14
CA ASN A 53 -5.82 -5.26 1.93
C ASN A 53 -5.23 -6.67 2.00
N PRO A 54 -3.97 -6.88 1.52
CA PRO A 54 -3.38 -8.22 1.48
C PRO A 54 -2.85 -8.69 2.83
N PHE A 55 -2.91 -7.84 3.82
CA PHE A 55 -2.41 -8.12 5.16
C PHE A 55 -3.55 -8.10 6.16
#